data_f9661aa5d51af26ffcfff64e2b6f9a65
#
_entry.id   f9661aa5d51af26ffcfff64e2b6f9a65
#
_cell.length_a   1.000
_cell.length_b   1.000
_cell.length_c   1.000
_cell.angle_alpha   90.00
_cell.angle_beta   90.00
_cell.angle_gamma   90.00
#
_symmetry.space_group_name_H-M   'P 1'
#
loop_
_entity.id
_entity.type
_entity.pdbx_description
1 polymer ?
#
loop_
_entity_poly.entity_id
_entity_poly.type
_entity_poly.pdbx_seq_one_letter_code
_entity_poly.pdbx_strand_id
1 'polypeptide(L)'
;REGEEYVKRAAMLQDFVHRLEPSRKVTLAAQNNHKEAFAGVTDVIGYNYLEARAISDHKKFPNRCFLISEELPYYRGAEGNLRSYTPLNPWSLIAENDFFAGGFIWPGVDYLGEAGWPSKGWPNGLFDVCMYEKPRAAYHRAMWKKTPMVRIAVKDPFADIDHGRDLWQWPAIVDHWNYPNKFNGLVIEVLTTTNCEE
;
A
#
# COMPACT_ATOMS: atom_id res chain seq x y z
N ARG A 1 3.10 -22.97 21.93
CA ARG A 1 4.30 -22.55 22.69
C ARG A 1 5.04 -21.38 22.02
N GLU A 2 5.37 -21.44 20.73
CA GLU A 2 6.04 -20.30 20.05
C GLU A 2 5.20 -19.03 20.06
N GLY A 3 3.91 -19.11 19.79
CA GLY A 3 3.03 -17.94 19.76
C GLY A 3 2.91 -17.22 21.12
N GLU A 4 2.99 -17.92 22.22
CA GLU A 4 2.94 -17.33 23.56
C GLU A 4 4.21 -16.54 23.87
N GLU A 5 5.36 -17.00 23.41
CA GLU A 5 6.61 -16.28 23.60
C GLU A 5 6.63 -14.96 22.83
N TYR A 6 6.15 -14.95 21.58
CA TYR A 6 6.02 -13.71 20.81
C TYR A 6 5.09 -12.69 21.47
N VAL A 7 3.96 -13.15 22.02
CA VAL A 7 3.02 -12.29 22.76
C VAL A 7 3.69 -11.69 23.99
N LYS A 8 4.44 -12.47 24.77
CA LYS A 8 5.20 -11.98 25.93
C LYS A 8 6.26 -10.95 25.53
N ARG A 9 6.98 -11.21 24.44
CA ARG A 9 7.98 -10.26 23.92
C ARG A 9 7.32 -8.95 23.47
N ALA A 10 6.19 -9.02 22.78
CA ALA A 10 5.44 -7.85 22.37
C ALA A 10 4.99 -7.01 23.57
N ALA A 11 4.44 -7.63 24.60
CA ALA A 11 4.07 -6.96 25.84
C ALA A 11 5.28 -6.29 26.50
N MET A 12 6.37 -7.01 26.66
CA MET A 12 7.61 -6.49 27.24
C MET A 12 8.15 -5.28 26.46
N LEU A 13 8.15 -5.34 25.13
CA LEU A 13 8.61 -4.24 24.28
C LEU A 13 7.70 -3.03 24.41
N GLN A 14 6.38 -3.21 24.42
CA GLN A 14 5.45 -2.12 24.66
C GLN A 14 5.66 -1.46 26.01
N ASP A 15 5.78 -2.25 27.08
CA ASP A 15 6.04 -1.72 28.43
C ASP A 15 7.37 -0.96 28.50
N PHE A 16 8.36 -1.43 27.77
CA PHE A 16 9.65 -0.74 27.65
C PHE A 16 9.51 0.60 26.95
N VAL A 17 8.81 0.65 25.83
CA VAL A 17 8.55 1.89 25.09
C VAL A 17 7.75 2.87 25.94
N HIS A 18 6.71 2.44 26.65
CA HIS A 18 5.89 3.29 27.52
C HIS A 18 6.69 3.88 28.70
N ARG A 19 7.73 3.20 29.18
CA ARG A 19 8.63 3.77 30.19
C ARG A 19 9.51 4.89 29.66
N LEU A 20 9.85 4.84 28.37
CA LEU A 20 10.67 5.86 27.71
C LEU A 20 9.81 7.01 27.14
N GLU A 21 8.66 6.67 26.61
CA GLU A 21 7.76 7.61 25.95
C GLU A 21 6.28 7.26 26.28
N PRO A 22 5.80 7.70 27.45
CA PRO A 22 4.44 7.35 27.92
C PRO A 22 3.32 8.06 27.17
N SER A 23 3.62 9.10 26.40
CA SER A 23 2.60 9.91 25.71
C SER A 23 2.16 9.31 24.38
N ARG A 24 2.86 8.31 23.85
CA ARG A 24 2.61 7.72 22.52
C ARG A 24 2.04 6.33 22.62
N LYS A 25 1.12 6.04 21.71
CA LYS A 25 0.59 4.69 21.52
C LYS A 25 1.57 3.82 20.75
N VAL A 26 1.61 2.53 21.10
CA VAL A 26 2.51 1.54 20.51
C VAL A 26 1.73 0.61 19.61
N THR A 27 2.29 0.31 18.45
CA THR A 27 1.82 -0.73 17.54
C THR A 27 2.95 -1.66 17.16
N LEU A 28 2.62 -2.82 16.64
CA LEU A 28 3.52 -3.78 16.02
C LEU A 28 2.98 -4.18 14.66
N ALA A 29 3.87 -4.34 13.70
CA ALA A 29 3.52 -4.87 12.39
C ALA A 29 3.31 -6.38 12.47
N ALA A 30 2.10 -6.85 12.22
CA ALA A 30 1.77 -8.26 12.15
C ALA A 30 1.54 -8.70 10.70
N GLN A 31 2.18 -9.79 10.30
CA GLN A 31 2.11 -10.36 8.96
C GLN A 31 1.61 -11.81 9.01
N ASN A 32 1.62 -12.53 7.91
CA ASN A 32 0.99 -13.82 7.61
C ASN A 32 0.90 -14.88 8.74
N ASN A 33 1.79 -14.88 9.70
CA ASN A 33 1.78 -15.81 10.84
C ASN A 33 1.13 -15.24 12.10
N HIS A 34 0.42 -14.13 11.96
CA HIS A 34 -0.22 -13.46 13.08
C HIS A 34 -1.26 -14.34 13.76
N LYS A 35 -1.13 -14.49 15.07
CA LYS A 35 -2.15 -15.12 15.92
C LYS A 35 -2.96 -14.03 16.62
N GLU A 36 -4.24 -14.25 16.84
CA GLU A 36 -5.17 -13.31 17.50
C GLU A 36 -4.62 -12.75 18.84
N ALA A 37 -3.78 -13.50 19.50
CA ALA A 37 -3.18 -13.10 20.77
C ALA A 37 -2.40 -11.77 20.70
N PHE A 38 -1.82 -11.41 19.53
CA PHE A 38 -1.16 -10.11 19.36
C PHE A 38 -2.14 -8.94 19.42
N ALA A 39 -3.35 -9.13 18.90
CA ALA A 39 -4.38 -8.10 18.91
C ALA A 39 -4.76 -7.66 20.34
N GLY A 40 -4.54 -8.50 21.33
CA GLY A 40 -4.78 -8.18 22.74
C GLY A 40 -3.67 -7.40 23.43
N VAL A 41 -2.49 -7.27 22.86
CA VAL A 41 -1.28 -6.80 23.56
C VAL A 41 -0.99 -5.32 23.31
N THR A 42 -0.88 -4.92 22.04
CA THR A 42 -0.46 -3.54 21.70
C THR A 42 -1.60 -2.54 21.85
N ASP A 43 -1.28 -1.27 22.08
CA ASP A 43 -2.29 -0.20 22.17
C ASP A 43 -3.12 -0.08 20.91
N VAL A 44 -2.46 -0.16 19.75
CA VAL A 44 -3.07 -0.17 18.42
C VAL A 44 -2.69 -1.47 17.74
N ILE A 45 -3.65 -2.10 17.10
CA ILE A 45 -3.41 -3.36 16.38
C ILE A 45 -2.86 -3.05 14.99
N GLY A 46 -1.60 -3.39 14.73
CA GLY A 46 -0.93 -3.16 13.44
C GLY A 46 -0.91 -4.39 12.56
N TYR A 47 -1.25 -4.21 11.28
CA TYR A 47 -1.21 -5.27 10.27
C TYR A 47 -0.43 -4.84 9.03
N ASN A 48 0.31 -5.80 8.45
CA ASN A 48 0.91 -5.65 7.13
C ASN A 48 0.08 -6.47 6.14
N TYR A 49 -0.51 -5.80 5.12
CA TYR A 49 -1.25 -6.44 4.01
C TYR A 49 -2.42 -7.34 4.43
N LEU A 50 -3.02 -7.08 5.57
CA LEU A 50 -4.08 -7.91 6.16
C LEU A 50 -5.36 -7.10 6.46
N GLU A 51 -5.73 -6.16 5.59
CA GLU A 51 -6.87 -5.26 5.75
C GLU A 51 -8.18 -6.05 5.95
N ALA A 52 -8.41 -7.04 5.12
CA ALA A 52 -9.60 -7.89 5.23
C ALA A 52 -9.64 -8.68 6.54
N ARG A 53 -8.47 -9.06 7.06
CA ARG A 53 -8.36 -9.73 8.36
C ARG A 53 -8.65 -8.77 9.50
N ALA A 54 -8.17 -7.54 9.44
CA ALA A 54 -8.47 -6.52 10.43
C ALA A 54 -9.97 -6.31 10.60
N ILE A 55 -10.72 -6.31 9.49
CA ILE A 55 -12.20 -6.24 9.52
C ILE A 55 -12.81 -7.44 10.27
N SER A 56 -12.30 -8.64 10.05
CA SER A 56 -12.79 -9.84 10.75
C SER A 56 -12.43 -9.85 12.24
N ASP A 57 -11.23 -9.38 12.58
CA ASP A 57 -10.74 -9.34 13.96
C ASP A 57 -11.38 -8.19 14.75
N HIS A 58 -11.80 -7.10 14.10
CA HIS A 58 -12.58 -6.05 14.77
C HIS A 58 -13.88 -6.58 15.38
N LYS A 59 -14.51 -7.58 14.78
CA LYS A 59 -15.69 -8.23 15.36
C LYS A 59 -15.40 -8.89 16.72
N LYS A 60 -14.16 -9.32 16.94
CA LYS A 60 -13.70 -9.92 18.21
C LYS A 60 -13.18 -8.86 19.18
N PHE A 61 -12.67 -7.76 18.65
CA PHE A 61 -12.08 -6.66 19.40
C PHE A 61 -12.73 -5.31 19.05
N PRO A 62 -14.05 -5.14 19.29
CA PRO A 62 -14.82 -3.99 18.78
C PRO A 62 -14.38 -2.63 19.34
N ASN A 63 -13.72 -2.63 20.49
CA ASN A 63 -13.25 -1.41 21.15
C ASN A 63 -11.77 -1.09 20.85
N ARG A 64 -11.16 -1.78 19.89
CA ARG A 64 -9.76 -1.59 19.54
C ARG A 64 -9.61 -0.80 18.24
N CYS A 65 -8.58 0.01 18.21
CA CYS A 65 -8.14 0.72 17.02
C CYS A 65 -7.16 -0.15 16.22
N PHE A 66 -7.29 -0.11 14.92
CA PHE A 66 -6.46 -0.84 13.97
C PHE A 66 -5.65 0.13 13.10
N LEU A 67 -4.49 -0.33 12.64
CA LEU A 67 -3.61 0.39 11.74
C LEU A 67 -3.09 -0.60 10.69
N ILE A 68 -3.08 -0.20 9.44
CA ILE A 68 -2.35 -0.95 8.42
C ILE A 68 -0.94 -0.37 8.35
N SER A 69 -0.01 -1.06 8.99
CA SER A 69 1.39 -0.61 9.11
C SER A 69 2.17 -0.77 7.81
N GLU A 70 1.73 -1.67 6.93
CA GLU A 70 2.16 -1.72 5.54
C GLU A 70 0.96 -2.08 4.65
N GLU A 71 0.64 -1.19 3.72
CA GLU A 71 -0.42 -1.32 2.74
C GLU A 71 0.18 -1.50 1.34
N LEU A 72 -0.46 -2.29 0.49
CA LEU A 72 -0.04 -2.42 -0.89
C LEU A 72 -0.09 -1.08 -1.62
N PRO A 73 0.96 -0.72 -2.39
CA PRO A 73 1.08 0.61 -2.99
C PRO A 73 0.19 0.80 -4.21
N TYR A 74 -0.57 -0.19 -4.61
CA TYR A 74 -1.39 -0.12 -5.80
C TYR A 74 -2.65 -0.96 -5.69
N TYR A 75 -3.55 -0.64 -6.57
CA TYR A 75 -4.74 -1.38 -6.82
C TYR A 75 -4.47 -2.55 -7.78
N ARG A 76 -4.98 -3.72 -7.44
CA ARG A 76 -5.03 -4.87 -8.32
C ARG A 76 -6.46 -5.10 -8.78
N GLY A 77 -6.78 -4.68 -9.99
CA GLY A 77 -8.03 -5.05 -10.64
C GLY A 77 -8.03 -6.53 -11.02
N ALA A 78 -9.20 -7.08 -11.32
CA ALA A 78 -9.30 -8.35 -11.99
C ALA A 78 -8.47 -8.28 -13.28
N GLU A 79 -7.62 -9.27 -13.50
CA GLU A 79 -6.76 -9.37 -14.68
C GLU A 79 -5.69 -8.25 -14.82
N GLY A 80 -5.30 -7.60 -13.72
CA GLY A 80 -4.37 -6.48 -13.78
C GLY A 80 -4.93 -5.23 -14.49
N ASN A 81 -6.23 -5.17 -14.70
CA ASN A 81 -6.90 -4.07 -15.36
C ASN A 81 -7.24 -2.95 -14.36
N LEU A 82 -6.79 -1.74 -14.65
CA LEU A 82 -7.10 -0.54 -13.86
C LEU A 82 -8.59 -0.14 -13.86
N ARG A 83 -9.44 -0.83 -14.60
CA ARG A 83 -10.87 -0.52 -14.69
C ARG A 83 -11.73 -1.08 -13.56
N SER A 84 -11.23 -2.02 -12.79
CA SER A 84 -11.98 -2.62 -11.68
C SER A 84 -11.40 -2.21 -10.33
N TYR A 85 -11.72 -1.02 -9.89
CA TYR A 85 -11.07 -0.35 -8.75
C TYR A 85 -11.51 -0.86 -7.37
N THR A 86 -12.72 -1.25 -7.22
CA THR A 86 -13.27 -1.84 -6.02
C THR A 86 -13.62 -3.29 -6.30
N PRO A 87 -13.46 -4.23 -5.45
CA PRO A 87 -13.30 -4.22 -4.00
C PRO A 87 -11.88 -4.50 -3.51
N LEU A 88 -10.87 -4.41 -4.35
CA LEU A 88 -9.51 -4.83 -4.01
C LEU A 88 -8.57 -3.68 -3.62
N ASN A 89 -9.08 -2.44 -3.61
CA ASN A 89 -8.31 -1.29 -3.16
C ASN A 89 -8.17 -1.32 -1.62
N PRO A 90 -6.96 -1.50 -1.07
CA PRO A 90 -6.77 -1.54 0.38
C PRO A 90 -7.26 -0.28 1.08
N TRP A 91 -7.06 0.89 0.47
CA TRP A 91 -7.53 2.17 1.02
C TRP A 91 -9.05 2.24 1.17
N SER A 92 -9.83 1.67 0.26
CA SER A 92 -11.29 1.65 0.41
C SER A 92 -11.73 0.94 1.68
N LEU A 93 -11.08 -0.19 2.01
CA LEU A 93 -11.36 -0.92 3.23
C LEU A 93 -11.03 -0.10 4.49
N ILE A 94 -9.95 0.68 4.45
CA ILE A 94 -9.55 1.56 5.54
C ILE A 94 -10.52 2.73 5.66
N ALA A 95 -10.85 3.40 4.55
CA ALA A 95 -11.68 4.59 4.52
C ALA A 95 -13.16 4.32 4.92
N GLU A 96 -13.65 3.11 4.66
CA GLU A 96 -15.02 2.71 4.95
C GLU A 96 -15.23 2.22 6.40
N ASN A 97 -14.18 2.12 7.19
CA ASN A 97 -14.26 1.54 8.53
C ASN A 97 -13.59 2.44 9.58
N ASP A 98 -14.38 3.07 10.41
CA ASP A 98 -13.97 4.07 11.43
C ASP A 98 -13.01 3.54 12.50
N PHE A 99 -12.87 2.23 12.62
CA PHE A 99 -11.94 1.63 13.57
C PHE A 99 -10.49 1.60 13.10
N PHE A 100 -10.23 1.96 11.84
CA PHE A 100 -8.86 2.16 11.35
C PHE A 100 -8.37 3.57 11.65
N ALA A 101 -7.17 3.66 12.22
CA ALA A 101 -6.43 4.93 12.35
C ALA A 101 -5.82 5.39 11.01
N GLY A 102 -5.71 4.49 10.05
CA GLY A 102 -5.17 4.75 8.72
C GLY A 102 -4.31 3.60 8.20
N GLY A 103 -3.60 3.86 7.11
CA GLY A 103 -2.66 2.94 6.48
C GLY A 103 -1.38 3.65 6.02
N PHE A 104 -0.30 2.89 5.94
CA PHE A 104 0.99 3.34 5.42
C PHE A 104 1.37 2.50 4.22
N ILE A 105 1.47 3.11 3.06
CA ILE A 105 1.87 2.42 1.84
C ILE A 105 3.31 1.93 1.92
N TRP A 106 3.55 0.70 1.52
CA TRP A 106 4.88 0.13 1.36
C TRP A 106 5.25 -0.03 -0.12
N PRO A 107 6.26 0.71 -0.61
CA PRO A 107 6.84 1.85 0.08
C PRO A 107 6.38 3.19 -0.51
N GLY A 108 6.54 4.24 0.25
CA GLY A 108 6.30 5.61 -0.23
C GLY A 108 7.36 6.06 -1.24
N VAL A 109 8.62 5.66 -1.06
CA VAL A 109 9.77 6.03 -1.90
C VAL A 109 10.51 4.77 -2.32
N ASP A 110 11.00 4.72 -3.55
CA ASP A 110 11.91 3.68 -4.00
C ASP A 110 13.18 3.66 -3.13
N TYR A 111 13.73 2.50 -2.91
CA TYR A 111 14.96 2.37 -2.12
C TYR A 111 15.93 1.34 -2.70
N LEU A 112 17.20 1.47 -2.35
CA LEU A 112 18.25 0.53 -2.74
C LEU A 112 18.28 -0.65 -1.76
N GLY A 113 18.64 -1.82 -2.26
CA GLY A 113 18.63 -3.05 -1.48
C GLY A 113 17.32 -3.81 -1.57
N GLU A 114 17.22 -4.89 -0.80
CA GLU A 114 16.07 -5.80 -0.77
C GLU A 114 15.62 -6.28 -2.17
N ALA A 115 16.61 -6.52 -3.03
CA ALA A 115 16.40 -6.94 -4.41
C ALA A 115 17.33 -8.08 -4.80
N GLY A 116 16.82 -8.98 -5.63
CA GLY A 116 17.62 -10.02 -6.27
C GLY A 116 18.33 -9.50 -7.51
N TRP A 117 19.53 -10.03 -7.77
CA TRP A 117 20.26 -9.73 -9.00
C TRP A 117 19.42 -10.03 -10.26
N PRO A 118 19.41 -9.15 -11.29
CA PRO A 118 20.22 -7.94 -11.49
C PRO A 118 19.63 -6.64 -10.91
N SER A 119 18.50 -6.68 -10.23
CA SER A 119 17.89 -5.50 -9.63
C SER A 119 18.76 -4.97 -8.49
N LYS A 120 18.80 -3.64 -8.35
CA LYS A 120 19.61 -2.97 -7.32
C LYS A 120 18.77 -2.42 -6.16
N GLY A 121 17.46 -2.39 -6.31
CA GLY A 121 16.55 -1.80 -5.35
C GLY A 121 15.11 -2.21 -5.59
N TRP A 122 14.22 -1.67 -4.76
CA TRP A 122 12.79 -1.88 -4.80
C TRP A 122 12.09 -0.71 -5.49
N PRO A 123 11.57 -0.86 -6.73
CA PRO A 123 11.08 0.27 -7.55
C PRO A 123 9.56 0.49 -7.41
N ASN A 124 8.93 -0.01 -6.37
CA ASN A 124 7.47 0.03 -6.22
C ASN A 124 6.94 1.22 -5.40
N GLY A 125 7.80 2.19 -5.09
CA GLY A 125 7.42 3.43 -4.41
C GLY A 125 6.49 4.33 -5.22
N LEU A 126 5.84 5.25 -4.55
CA LEU A 126 5.08 6.33 -5.16
C LEU A 126 6.00 7.44 -5.72
N PHE A 127 7.16 7.56 -5.12
CA PHE A 127 8.24 8.46 -5.53
C PHE A 127 9.48 7.63 -5.87
N ASP A 128 10.29 8.14 -6.79
CA ASP A 128 11.59 7.54 -7.06
C ASP A 128 12.64 7.91 -5.98
N VAL A 129 13.85 7.39 -6.10
CA VAL A 129 14.95 7.66 -5.15
C VAL A 129 15.38 9.13 -5.09
N CYS A 130 15.03 9.93 -6.11
CA CYS A 130 15.27 11.36 -6.17
C CYS A 130 14.06 12.19 -5.74
N MET A 131 13.02 11.55 -5.21
CA MET A 131 11.77 12.16 -4.78
C MET A 131 10.91 12.73 -5.91
N TYR A 132 11.12 12.31 -7.15
CA TYR A 132 10.19 12.60 -8.23
C TYR A 132 8.95 11.74 -8.11
N GLU A 133 7.79 12.38 -8.21
CA GLU A 133 6.50 11.72 -8.14
C GLU A 133 6.26 10.84 -9.38
N LYS A 134 5.96 9.58 -9.15
CA LYS A 134 5.57 8.66 -10.23
C LYS A 134 4.09 8.76 -10.56
N PRO A 135 3.67 8.40 -11.78
CA PRO A 135 2.26 8.46 -12.19
C PRO A 135 1.30 7.75 -11.23
N ARG A 136 1.74 6.65 -10.62
CA ARG A 136 0.96 5.88 -9.64
C ARG A 136 0.60 6.65 -8.38
N ALA A 137 1.39 7.64 -7.99
CA ALA A 137 1.11 8.48 -6.84
C ALA A 137 -0.14 9.34 -7.04
N ALA A 138 -0.45 9.70 -8.27
CA ALA A 138 -1.67 10.44 -8.59
C ALA A 138 -2.94 9.65 -8.24
N TYR A 139 -2.92 8.33 -8.41
CA TYR A 139 -4.02 7.45 -8.03
C TYR A 139 -4.32 7.55 -6.52
N HIS A 140 -3.29 7.46 -5.67
CA HIS A 140 -3.46 7.60 -4.21
C HIS A 140 -3.86 9.02 -3.83
N ARG A 141 -3.29 10.03 -4.49
CA ARG A 141 -3.65 11.43 -4.27
C ARG A 141 -5.12 11.68 -4.58
N ALA A 142 -5.66 11.12 -5.66
CA ALA A 142 -7.06 11.25 -6.02
C ALA A 142 -8.00 10.67 -4.96
N MET A 143 -7.60 9.57 -4.32
CA MET A 143 -8.38 8.97 -3.23
C MET A 143 -8.29 9.74 -1.91
N TRP A 144 -7.13 10.30 -1.60
CA TRP A 144 -6.89 10.91 -0.28
C TRP A 144 -7.25 12.38 -0.19
N LYS A 145 -7.23 13.11 -1.32
CA LYS A 145 -7.44 14.56 -1.33
C LYS A 145 -8.80 14.94 -1.92
N LYS A 146 -9.41 15.95 -1.30
CA LYS A 146 -10.64 16.56 -1.81
C LYS A 146 -10.39 17.68 -2.83
N THR A 147 -9.16 18.16 -2.94
CA THR A 147 -8.81 19.18 -3.94
C THR A 147 -8.92 18.57 -5.34
N PRO A 148 -9.70 19.18 -6.23
CA PRO A 148 -9.86 18.70 -7.60
C PRO A 148 -8.52 18.48 -8.29
N MET A 149 -8.37 17.35 -8.96
CA MET A 149 -7.15 17.02 -9.69
C MET A 149 -7.43 16.14 -10.89
N VAL A 150 -6.61 16.30 -11.91
CA VAL A 150 -6.49 15.43 -13.08
C VAL A 150 -5.01 15.14 -13.34
N ARG A 151 -4.68 13.89 -13.59
CA ARG A 151 -3.35 13.47 -14.06
C ARG A 151 -3.52 12.51 -15.23
N ILE A 152 -2.74 12.74 -16.27
CA ILE A 152 -2.69 11.88 -17.46
C ILE A 152 -1.36 11.15 -17.46
N ALA A 153 -1.41 9.85 -17.73
CA ALA A 153 -0.24 9.00 -17.98
C ALA A 153 -0.51 8.11 -19.20
N VAL A 154 0.52 7.57 -19.78
CA VAL A 154 0.41 6.65 -20.92
C VAL A 154 1.01 5.32 -20.54
N LYS A 155 0.45 4.25 -21.10
CA LYS A 155 1.02 2.92 -20.95
C LYS A 155 2.36 2.87 -21.68
N ASP A 156 3.40 2.39 -21.01
CA ASP A 156 4.70 2.23 -21.62
C ASP A 156 4.68 1.07 -22.63
N PRO A 157 4.82 1.34 -23.92
CA PRO A 157 4.78 0.31 -24.96
C PRO A 157 6.01 -0.61 -24.95
N PHE A 158 7.04 -0.27 -24.18
CA PHE A 158 8.24 -1.10 -24.03
C PHE A 158 8.19 -2.05 -22.86
N ALA A 159 7.26 -1.83 -21.94
CA ALA A 159 7.11 -2.69 -20.81
C ALA A 159 6.30 -3.92 -21.16
N ASP A 160 6.99 -5.00 -21.45
CA ASP A 160 6.40 -6.34 -21.54
C ASP A 160 6.33 -6.95 -20.14
N ILE A 161 5.35 -6.48 -19.38
CA ILE A 161 5.18 -6.92 -17.98
C ILE A 161 3.84 -7.60 -17.86
N ASP A 162 3.85 -8.91 -17.62
CA ASP A 162 2.68 -9.65 -17.20
C ASP A 162 2.37 -9.34 -15.72
N HIS A 163 1.52 -8.37 -15.51
CA HIS A 163 1.11 -7.92 -14.16
C HIS A 163 0.03 -8.81 -13.52
N GLY A 164 -0.44 -9.84 -14.19
CA GLY A 164 -1.59 -10.62 -13.76
C GLY A 164 -1.42 -11.35 -12.42
N ARG A 165 -0.20 -11.51 -11.92
CA ARG A 165 0.11 -12.33 -10.74
C ARG A 165 0.86 -11.62 -9.64
N ASP A 166 1.43 -10.45 -9.89
CA ASP A 166 2.25 -9.75 -8.91
C ASP A 166 1.46 -8.63 -8.24
N LEU A 167 1.23 -8.79 -6.95
CA LEU A 167 0.53 -7.80 -6.12
C LEU A 167 1.35 -6.51 -5.92
N TRP A 168 2.64 -6.55 -6.19
CA TRP A 168 3.56 -5.45 -5.99
C TRP A 168 3.81 -4.61 -7.24
N GLN A 169 3.41 -5.11 -8.42
CA GLN A 169 3.68 -4.43 -9.67
C GLN A 169 2.50 -3.57 -10.09
N TRP A 170 2.78 -2.30 -10.23
CA TRP A 170 1.89 -1.34 -10.86
C TRP A 170 1.97 -1.47 -12.38
N PRO A 171 0.88 -1.28 -13.11
CA PRO A 171 0.94 -1.20 -14.57
C PRO A 171 2.01 -0.21 -15.01
N ALA A 172 2.78 -0.57 -16.04
CA ALA A 172 3.83 0.27 -16.56
C ALA A 172 3.22 1.51 -17.23
N ILE A 173 3.19 2.59 -16.51
CA ILE A 173 2.71 3.90 -16.96
C ILE A 173 3.77 4.96 -16.77
N VAL A 174 3.85 5.88 -17.71
CA VAL A 174 4.84 6.96 -17.76
C VAL A 174 4.18 8.30 -18.05
N ASP A 175 4.83 9.38 -17.67
CA ASP A 175 4.36 10.76 -17.84
C ASP A 175 4.82 11.41 -19.15
N HIS A 176 5.45 10.66 -20.04
CA HIS A 176 6.01 11.22 -21.27
C HIS A 176 5.46 10.55 -22.52
N TRP A 177 5.55 11.25 -23.66
CA TRP A 177 5.13 10.79 -24.99
C TRP A 177 6.32 10.63 -25.93
N ASN A 178 7.54 10.60 -25.41
CA ASN A 178 8.77 10.54 -26.19
C ASN A 178 9.14 9.11 -26.52
N TYR A 179 8.67 8.64 -27.65
CA TYR A 179 8.94 7.29 -28.14
C TYR A 179 9.72 7.33 -29.46
N PRO A 180 10.56 6.32 -29.75
CA PRO A 180 11.21 6.20 -31.05
C PRO A 180 10.22 6.21 -32.22
N ASN A 181 10.66 6.72 -33.38
CA ASN A 181 9.83 6.89 -34.56
C ASN A 181 9.10 5.60 -35.03
N LYS A 182 9.63 4.42 -34.68
CA LYS A 182 8.98 3.14 -35.00
C LYS A 182 7.59 2.97 -34.37
N PHE A 183 7.25 3.81 -33.37
CA PHE A 183 5.94 3.83 -32.72
C PHE A 183 5.01 4.91 -33.29
N ASN A 184 5.47 5.70 -34.28
CA ASN A 184 4.61 6.71 -34.91
C ASN A 184 3.40 6.05 -35.58
N GLY A 185 2.22 6.59 -35.29
CA GLY A 185 0.95 6.06 -35.81
C GLY A 185 0.38 4.88 -35.03
N LEU A 186 1.02 4.42 -33.97
CA LEU A 186 0.44 3.42 -33.06
C LEU A 186 -0.50 4.07 -32.06
N VAL A 187 -1.55 3.34 -31.70
CA VAL A 187 -2.45 3.73 -30.63
C VAL A 187 -1.75 3.46 -29.28
N ILE A 188 -1.72 4.47 -28.43
CA ILE A 188 -1.21 4.35 -27.06
C ILE A 188 -2.39 4.43 -26.10
N GLU A 189 -2.44 3.52 -25.15
CA GLU A 189 -3.41 3.54 -24.06
C GLU A 189 -3.09 4.70 -23.10
N VAL A 190 -4.10 5.52 -22.83
CA VAL A 190 -4.01 6.67 -21.92
C VAL A 190 -4.78 6.36 -20.67
N LEU A 191 -4.14 6.58 -19.53
CA LEU A 191 -4.75 6.51 -18.22
C LEU A 191 -4.98 7.91 -17.67
N THR A 192 -6.22 8.21 -17.34
CA THR A 192 -6.57 9.44 -16.63
C THR A 192 -6.96 9.11 -15.20
N THR A 193 -6.27 9.74 -14.25
CA THR A 193 -6.59 9.67 -12.83
C THR A 193 -7.19 10.99 -12.38
N THR A 194 -8.38 10.96 -11.80
CA THR A 194 -9.08 12.15 -11.33
C THR A 194 -9.92 11.83 -10.09
N ASN A 195 -10.20 12.85 -9.28
CA ASN A 195 -11.20 12.84 -8.21
C ASN A 195 -12.36 13.80 -8.51
N CYS A 196 -12.51 14.27 -9.74
CA CYS A 196 -13.62 15.06 -10.21
C CYS A 196 -14.74 14.15 -10.73
N GLU A 197 -15.99 14.56 -10.57
CA GLU A 197 -17.14 13.81 -11.07
C GLU A 197 -17.35 14.01 -12.58
N GLU A 198 -16.92 15.18 -13.13
CA GLU A 198 -16.94 15.54 -14.54
C GLU A 198 -15.72 16.42 -14.88
#